data_3be3ade8188b39600e2eb50d3cac3514
#
_entry.id   3be3ade8188b39600e2eb50d3cac3514
#
_cell.length_a   1.000
_cell.length_b   1.000
_cell.length_c   1.000
_cell.angle_alpha   90.00
_cell.angle_beta   90.00
_cell.angle_gamma   90.00
#
_symmetry.space_group_name_H-M   'P 1'
#
loop_
_entity.id
_entity.type
_entity.pdbx_description
1 polymer ?
#
loop_
_entity_poly.entity_id
_entity_poly.type
_entity_poly.pdbx_seq_one_letter_code
_entity_poly.pdbx_strand_id
1 'polypeptide(L)'
;MPLDPQVQAVLDKIRDAGNPEYWQMTPQQARDWHNRKAGILDVKPEPVFKTSDRSVPGPAGGIPVRIFIPRATAKPLPVLVWLHGGGHVVGSLDSYDALCRRLALQGDCVVVSVAYRLAPEHKFPAGVEDSFAALQWIAEHASELGGDSNRLAIGGDSAGGNLAAVCAILARDADGPKLVMQLLIYPRTAPDEDSSSHHEFAEGHLLTRNTILWFHRHYRSSDADRVDFRYAPLICKDLSHLPPALIIVGECDPLRDDGIAYAERLQRDGNAVELTNYPGMVHPFFSMGGAVDAGRRAMTQAASTLKRVFSAR
;
A
#
# COMPACT_ATOMS: atom_id res chain seq x y z
N MET A 1 -1.41 -3.24 25.05
CA MET A 1 -2.86 -3.05 24.84
C MET A 1 -3.47 -4.36 24.36
N PRO A 2 -4.72 -4.72 24.71
CA PRO A 2 -5.28 -6.00 24.32
C PRO A 2 -5.57 -6.03 22.81
N LEU A 3 -5.30 -7.18 22.19
CA LEU A 3 -5.72 -7.46 20.83
C LEU A 3 -7.26 -7.52 20.74
N ASP A 4 -7.80 -7.14 19.57
CA ASP A 4 -9.21 -7.39 19.26
C ASP A 4 -9.47 -8.92 19.29
N PRO A 5 -10.58 -9.39 19.87
CA PRO A 5 -10.88 -10.83 19.96
C PRO A 5 -10.91 -11.56 18.61
N GLN A 6 -11.34 -10.90 17.51
CA GLN A 6 -11.32 -11.49 16.17
C GLN A 6 -9.87 -11.63 15.66
N VAL A 7 -9.02 -10.67 15.96
CA VAL A 7 -7.58 -10.73 15.63
C VAL A 7 -6.93 -11.86 16.42
N GLN A 8 -7.19 -11.94 17.73
CA GLN A 8 -6.66 -13.03 18.58
C GLN A 8 -7.04 -14.42 18.02
N ALA A 9 -8.30 -14.60 17.63
CA ALA A 9 -8.76 -15.86 17.04
C ALA A 9 -8.06 -16.19 15.71
N VAL A 10 -7.71 -15.20 14.89
CA VAL A 10 -6.92 -15.40 13.67
C VAL A 10 -5.48 -15.80 14.02
N LEU A 11 -4.85 -15.10 14.97
CA LEU A 11 -3.48 -15.42 15.39
C LEU A 11 -3.36 -16.83 15.97
N ASP A 12 -4.34 -17.24 16.78
CA ASP A 12 -4.38 -18.59 17.34
C ASP A 12 -4.44 -19.67 16.26
N LYS A 13 -5.33 -19.50 15.25
CA LYS A 13 -5.42 -20.41 14.09
C LYS A 13 -4.11 -20.48 13.30
N ILE A 14 -3.44 -19.34 13.08
CA ILE A 14 -2.17 -19.29 12.35
C ILE A 14 -1.07 -20.00 13.15
N ARG A 15 -0.99 -19.77 14.45
CA ARG A 15 -0.06 -20.45 15.34
C ARG A 15 -0.29 -21.97 15.34
N ASP A 16 -1.54 -22.41 15.50
CA ASP A 16 -1.90 -23.82 15.58
C ASP A 16 -1.67 -24.56 14.25
N ALA A 17 -1.71 -23.84 13.12
CA ALA A 17 -1.37 -24.37 11.80
C ALA A 17 0.14 -24.59 11.61
N GLY A 18 1.01 -24.08 12.51
CA GLY A 18 2.47 -24.25 12.45
C GLY A 18 3.10 -23.69 11.18
N ASN A 19 2.52 -22.64 10.60
CA ASN A 19 3.00 -22.05 9.35
C ASN A 19 4.35 -21.35 9.55
N PRO A 20 5.31 -21.53 8.63
CA PRO A 20 6.58 -20.83 8.71
C PRO A 20 6.41 -19.32 8.49
N GLU A 21 7.25 -18.52 9.13
CA GLU A 21 7.36 -17.09 8.88
C GLU A 21 8.19 -16.79 7.62
N TYR A 22 8.02 -15.60 7.03
CA TYR A 22 8.74 -15.22 5.81
C TYR A 22 10.26 -15.31 5.94
N TRP A 23 10.82 -14.91 7.09
CA TRP A 23 12.27 -14.94 7.31
C TRP A 23 12.88 -16.35 7.33
N GLN A 24 12.06 -17.39 7.44
CA GLN A 24 12.45 -18.80 7.37
C GLN A 24 12.41 -19.37 5.93
N MET A 25 12.04 -18.54 4.95
CA MET A 25 11.86 -18.94 3.55
C MET A 25 12.85 -18.25 2.63
N THR A 26 13.12 -18.86 1.49
CA THR A 26 13.70 -18.15 0.34
C THR A 26 12.68 -17.17 -0.25
N PRO A 27 13.10 -16.12 -0.96
CA PRO A 27 12.16 -15.19 -1.61
C PRO A 27 11.12 -15.86 -2.50
N GLN A 28 11.52 -16.88 -3.27
CA GLN A 28 10.59 -17.62 -4.11
C GLN A 28 9.56 -18.41 -3.29
N GLN A 29 9.98 -19.12 -2.24
CA GLN A 29 9.06 -19.81 -1.33
C GLN A 29 8.10 -18.84 -0.65
N ALA A 30 8.59 -17.66 -0.26
CA ALA A 30 7.78 -16.60 0.34
C ALA A 30 6.71 -16.06 -0.62
N ARG A 31 7.03 -15.88 -1.90
CA ARG A 31 6.08 -15.48 -2.96
C ARG A 31 5.02 -16.54 -3.19
N ASP A 32 5.42 -17.79 -3.34
CA ASP A 32 4.50 -18.91 -3.52
C ASP A 32 3.56 -19.07 -2.32
N TRP A 33 4.10 -18.89 -1.12
CA TRP A 33 3.34 -18.92 0.12
C TRP A 33 2.36 -17.75 0.21
N HIS A 34 2.81 -16.52 -0.08
CA HIS A 34 1.98 -15.33 -0.10
C HIS A 34 0.81 -15.47 -1.07
N ASN A 35 1.07 -15.92 -2.31
CA ASN A 35 0.05 -16.10 -3.33
C ASN A 35 -0.98 -17.18 -2.94
N ARG A 36 -0.54 -18.30 -2.32
CA ARG A 36 -1.47 -19.34 -1.83
C ARG A 36 -2.40 -18.86 -0.71
N LYS A 37 -1.95 -17.90 0.11
CA LYS A 37 -2.73 -17.34 1.22
C LYS A 37 -3.56 -16.11 0.84
N ALA A 38 -3.31 -15.55 -0.33
CA ALA A 38 -4.02 -14.37 -0.78
C ALA A 38 -5.54 -14.58 -0.72
N GLY A 39 -6.24 -13.63 -0.12
CA GLY A 39 -7.70 -13.63 -0.02
C GLY A 39 -8.32 -14.57 1.03
N ILE A 40 -7.55 -15.44 1.73
CA ILE A 40 -8.13 -16.37 2.73
C ILE A 40 -8.81 -15.61 3.87
N LEU A 41 -8.21 -14.52 4.34
CA LEU A 41 -8.75 -13.68 5.41
C LEU A 41 -9.53 -12.48 4.87
N ASP A 42 -9.54 -12.28 3.57
CA ASP A 42 -10.21 -11.14 2.95
C ASP A 42 -11.67 -11.46 2.59
N VAL A 43 -12.42 -10.42 2.27
CA VAL A 43 -13.76 -10.54 1.71
C VAL A 43 -13.65 -11.17 0.32
N LYS A 44 -14.57 -12.09 0.00
CA LYS A 44 -14.61 -12.69 -1.34
C LYS A 44 -14.69 -11.60 -2.41
N PRO A 45 -13.93 -11.74 -3.51
CA PRO A 45 -13.93 -10.74 -4.57
C PRO A 45 -15.32 -10.62 -5.22
N GLU A 46 -15.82 -9.39 -5.30
CA GLU A 46 -17.05 -9.07 -6.01
C GLU A 46 -16.75 -8.76 -7.48
N PRO A 47 -17.67 -9.07 -8.42
CA PRO A 47 -17.46 -8.75 -9.82
C PRO A 47 -17.50 -7.24 -10.05
N VAL A 48 -16.51 -6.71 -10.77
CA VAL A 48 -16.52 -5.36 -11.35
C VAL A 48 -17.03 -5.44 -12.80
N PHE A 49 -17.39 -4.31 -13.38
CA PHE A 49 -17.84 -4.26 -14.78
C PHE A 49 -16.79 -4.79 -15.76
N LYS A 50 -15.51 -4.40 -15.56
CA LYS A 50 -14.42 -4.85 -16.43
C LYS A 50 -13.11 -4.95 -15.64
N THR A 51 -12.38 -6.03 -15.91
CA THR A 51 -10.97 -6.18 -15.51
C THR A 51 -10.14 -6.42 -16.75
N SER A 52 -8.98 -5.76 -16.87
CA SER A 52 -8.06 -5.98 -17.98
C SER A 52 -6.63 -5.77 -17.56
N ASP A 53 -5.73 -6.61 -18.07
CA ASP A 53 -4.29 -6.50 -17.86
C ASP A 53 -3.65 -5.76 -19.04
N ARG A 54 -2.67 -4.90 -18.74
CA ARG A 54 -1.84 -4.19 -19.73
C ARG A 54 -0.40 -4.21 -19.28
N SER A 55 0.50 -3.93 -20.22
CA SER A 55 1.89 -3.58 -19.95
C SER A 55 2.10 -2.11 -20.28
N VAL A 56 2.58 -1.32 -19.32
CA VAL A 56 2.90 0.10 -19.53
C VAL A 56 4.43 0.28 -19.61
N PRO A 57 4.94 1.29 -20.32
CA PRO A 57 6.38 1.53 -20.40
C PRO A 57 7.00 1.79 -19.03
N GLY A 58 8.16 1.20 -18.78
CA GLY A 58 8.95 1.40 -17.58
C GLY A 58 10.45 1.47 -17.87
N PRO A 59 11.27 1.85 -16.90
CA PRO A 59 12.70 2.09 -17.09
C PRO A 59 13.51 0.85 -17.46
N ALA A 60 13.00 -0.35 -17.18
CA ALA A 60 13.67 -1.62 -17.49
C ALA A 60 12.81 -2.55 -18.37
N GLY A 61 11.78 -2.00 -19.03
CA GLY A 61 10.86 -2.76 -19.87
C GLY A 61 9.40 -2.49 -19.50
N GLY A 62 8.49 -3.38 -19.91
CA GLY A 62 7.07 -3.22 -19.61
C GLY A 62 6.74 -3.52 -18.15
N ILE A 63 5.96 -2.65 -17.51
CA ILE A 63 5.43 -2.84 -16.17
C ILE A 63 4.01 -3.38 -16.29
N PRO A 64 3.71 -4.58 -15.77
CA PRO A 64 2.35 -5.11 -15.80
C PRO A 64 1.43 -4.29 -14.88
N VAL A 65 0.24 -3.98 -15.36
CA VAL A 65 -0.81 -3.32 -14.58
C VAL A 65 -2.14 -4.03 -14.78
N ARG A 66 -2.98 -4.05 -13.74
CA ARG A 66 -4.37 -4.54 -13.82
C ARG A 66 -5.33 -3.41 -13.54
N ILE A 67 -6.29 -3.21 -14.44
CA ILE A 67 -7.26 -2.13 -14.41
C ILE A 67 -8.62 -2.71 -14.02
N PHE A 68 -9.23 -2.13 -12.98
CA PHE A 68 -10.55 -2.48 -12.49
C PHE A 68 -11.51 -1.32 -12.72
N ILE A 69 -12.53 -1.52 -13.56
CA ILE A 69 -13.59 -0.54 -13.84
C ILE A 69 -14.85 -1.00 -13.10
N PRO A 70 -15.35 -0.22 -12.11
CA PRO A 70 -16.44 -0.68 -11.23
C PRO A 70 -17.78 -0.83 -11.94
N ARG A 71 -18.11 0.05 -12.89
CA ARG A 71 -19.39 0.08 -13.59
C ARG A 71 -19.27 0.63 -15.01
N ALA A 72 -20.23 0.28 -15.86
CA ALA A 72 -20.36 0.92 -17.19
C ALA A 72 -20.76 2.39 -17.02
N THR A 73 -20.09 3.30 -17.74
CA THR A 73 -20.39 4.72 -17.76
C THR A 73 -19.80 5.38 -18.99
N ALA A 74 -20.50 6.40 -19.50
CA ALA A 74 -19.98 7.25 -20.56
C ALA A 74 -19.09 8.41 -20.02
N LYS A 75 -19.16 8.68 -18.72
CA LYS A 75 -18.35 9.74 -18.07
C LYS A 75 -17.07 9.13 -17.51
N PRO A 76 -15.90 9.77 -17.71
CA PRO A 76 -14.66 9.32 -17.08
C PRO A 76 -14.80 9.25 -15.55
N LEU A 77 -14.30 8.17 -14.97
CA LEU A 77 -14.28 7.96 -13.52
C LEU A 77 -13.00 8.52 -12.90
N PRO A 78 -12.98 8.87 -11.61
CA PRO A 78 -11.74 9.11 -10.91
C PRO A 78 -10.80 7.89 -11.00
N VAL A 79 -9.50 8.10 -10.79
CA VAL A 79 -8.49 7.03 -10.87
C VAL A 79 -7.74 6.90 -9.53
N LEU A 80 -7.61 5.68 -9.04
CA LEU A 80 -6.71 5.32 -7.96
C LEU A 80 -5.60 4.42 -8.50
N VAL A 81 -4.36 4.86 -8.43
CA VAL A 81 -3.19 4.00 -8.65
C VAL A 81 -2.90 3.28 -7.34
N TRP A 82 -2.89 1.93 -7.36
CA TRP A 82 -2.64 1.12 -6.17
C TRP A 82 -1.32 0.38 -6.26
N LEU A 83 -0.49 0.58 -5.24
CA LEU A 83 0.80 -0.09 -5.06
C LEU A 83 0.65 -1.11 -3.92
N HIS A 84 0.87 -2.38 -4.23
CA HIS A 84 0.66 -3.47 -3.27
C HIS A 84 1.75 -3.52 -2.20
N GLY A 85 1.41 -4.06 -1.02
CA GLY A 85 2.33 -4.37 0.05
C GLY A 85 3.17 -5.64 -0.23
N GLY A 86 3.86 -6.11 0.83
CA GLY A 86 4.67 -7.32 0.74
C GLY A 86 6.17 -7.09 0.85
N GLY A 87 6.59 -6.04 1.58
CA GLY A 87 7.99 -5.76 1.92
C GLY A 87 8.91 -5.57 0.70
N HIS A 88 8.36 -5.20 -0.45
CA HIS A 88 9.03 -5.09 -1.76
C HIS A 88 9.60 -6.43 -2.28
N VAL A 89 9.24 -7.56 -1.66
CA VAL A 89 9.76 -8.91 -2.00
C VAL A 89 8.66 -9.84 -2.48
N VAL A 90 7.45 -9.71 -1.91
CA VAL A 90 6.27 -10.50 -2.26
C VAL A 90 5.12 -9.60 -2.71
N GLY A 91 4.01 -10.20 -3.14
CA GLY A 91 2.86 -9.49 -3.67
C GLY A 91 2.79 -9.59 -5.20
N SER A 92 1.58 -9.50 -5.74
CA SER A 92 1.30 -9.61 -7.16
C SER A 92 -0.06 -9.01 -7.50
N LEU A 93 -0.36 -8.83 -8.80
CA LEU A 93 -1.69 -8.41 -9.24
C LEU A 93 -2.79 -9.38 -8.76
N ASP A 94 -2.48 -10.69 -8.74
CA ASP A 94 -3.44 -11.72 -8.34
C ASP A 94 -3.69 -11.70 -6.83
N SER A 95 -2.64 -11.54 -6.01
CA SER A 95 -2.79 -11.51 -4.55
C SER A 95 -3.56 -10.28 -4.05
N TYR A 96 -3.65 -9.22 -4.86
CA TYR A 96 -4.38 -7.99 -4.54
C TYR A 96 -5.68 -7.81 -5.33
N ASP A 97 -6.10 -8.80 -6.13
CA ASP A 97 -7.30 -8.72 -6.97
C ASP A 97 -8.56 -8.39 -6.17
N ALA A 98 -8.82 -9.11 -5.07
CA ALA A 98 -10.00 -8.91 -4.21
C ALA A 98 -10.03 -7.51 -3.58
N LEU A 99 -8.90 -7.05 -3.06
CA LEU A 99 -8.76 -5.72 -2.44
C LEU A 99 -9.00 -4.61 -3.46
N CYS A 100 -8.39 -4.71 -4.66
CA CYS A 100 -8.54 -3.70 -5.72
C CYS A 100 -9.97 -3.65 -6.26
N ARG A 101 -10.67 -4.78 -6.39
CA ARG A 101 -12.10 -4.81 -6.74
C ARG A 101 -12.95 -4.06 -5.73
N ARG A 102 -12.71 -4.28 -4.44
CA ARG A 102 -13.46 -3.57 -3.37
C ARG A 102 -13.18 -2.08 -3.38
N LEU A 103 -11.91 -1.66 -3.56
CA LEU A 103 -11.57 -0.25 -3.71
C LEU A 103 -12.28 0.37 -4.91
N ALA A 104 -12.33 -0.32 -6.06
CA ALA A 104 -13.02 0.15 -7.25
C ALA A 104 -14.53 0.31 -7.00
N LEU A 105 -15.19 -0.73 -6.48
CA LEU A 105 -16.64 -0.72 -6.24
C LEU A 105 -17.05 0.28 -5.17
N GLN A 106 -16.38 0.26 -4.01
CA GLN A 106 -16.73 1.14 -2.89
C GLN A 106 -16.24 2.56 -3.09
N GLY A 107 -15.12 2.78 -3.80
CA GLY A 107 -14.59 4.09 -4.16
C GLY A 107 -15.26 4.74 -5.36
N ASP A 108 -16.02 3.97 -6.16
CA ASP A 108 -16.60 4.37 -7.46
C ASP A 108 -15.55 5.00 -8.37
N CYS A 109 -14.39 4.36 -8.50
CA CYS A 109 -13.25 4.82 -9.27
C CYS A 109 -12.60 3.68 -10.07
N VAL A 110 -11.90 4.01 -11.13
CA VAL A 110 -10.98 3.08 -11.79
C VAL A 110 -9.83 2.83 -10.83
N VAL A 111 -9.53 1.56 -10.54
CA VAL A 111 -8.31 1.18 -9.79
C VAL A 111 -7.31 0.58 -10.77
N VAL A 112 -6.08 1.10 -10.75
CA VAL A 112 -4.97 0.57 -11.53
C VAL A 112 -3.93 0.01 -10.56
N SER A 113 -3.89 -1.32 -10.43
CA SER A 113 -2.89 -2.04 -9.62
C SER A 113 -1.61 -2.23 -10.42
N VAL A 114 -0.46 -1.93 -9.83
CA VAL A 114 0.85 -1.92 -10.48
C VAL A 114 1.71 -3.07 -9.95
N ALA A 115 2.22 -3.92 -10.85
CA ALA A 115 3.20 -4.94 -10.52
C ALA A 115 4.62 -4.39 -10.74
N TYR A 116 5.08 -3.59 -9.79
CA TYR A 116 6.45 -3.07 -9.78
C TYR A 116 7.49 -4.19 -9.55
N ARG A 117 8.71 -4.00 -10.01
CA ARG A 117 9.81 -4.98 -9.84
C ARG A 117 10.11 -5.24 -8.37
N LEU A 118 10.26 -6.52 -8.02
CA LEU A 118 10.48 -7.00 -6.66
C LEU A 118 11.95 -7.37 -6.40
N ALA A 119 12.36 -7.19 -5.17
CA ALA A 119 13.63 -7.67 -4.63
C ALA A 119 13.54 -9.18 -4.30
N PRO A 120 14.66 -9.88 -4.24
CA PRO A 120 16.05 -9.41 -4.37
C PRO A 120 16.55 -9.25 -5.81
N GLU A 121 15.80 -9.69 -6.83
CA GLU A 121 16.21 -9.62 -8.23
C GLU A 121 16.38 -8.17 -8.67
N HIS A 122 15.51 -7.28 -8.15
CA HIS A 122 15.51 -5.87 -8.44
C HIS A 122 15.42 -5.09 -7.13
N LYS A 123 16.57 -4.85 -6.53
CA LYS A 123 16.69 -4.12 -5.27
C LYS A 123 16.31 -2.64 -5.42
N PHE A 124 16.23 -1.92 -4.31
CA PHE A 124 16.09 -0.47 -4.30
C PHE A 124 17.10 0.19 -5.25
N PRO A 125 16.69 1.17 -6.08
CA PRO A 125 15.38 1.82 -6.13
C PRO A 125 14.41 1.30 -7.21
N ALA A 126 14.62 0.09 -7.78
CA ALA A 126 13.88 -0.40 -8.96
C ALA A 126 12.35 -0.33 -8.81
N GLY A 127 11.80 -0.73 -7.65
CA GLY A 127 10.36 -0.66 -7.38
C GLY A 127 9.82 0.78 -7.34
N VAL A 128 10.63 1.73 -6.87
CA VAL A 128 10.28 3.16 -6.87
C VAL A 128 10.21 3.70 -8.30
N GLU A 129 11.22 3.38 -9.11
CA GLU A 129 11.32 3.83 -10.50
C GLU A 129 10.12 3.32 -11.33
N ASP A 130 9.76 2.04 -11.17
CA ASP A 130 8.61 1.46 -11.84
C ASP A 130 7.29 2.09 -11.37
N SER A 131 7.13 2.27 -10.06
CA SER A 131 5.91 2.86 -9.49
C SER A 131 5.67 4.28 -9.99
N PHE A 132 6.73 5.09 -10.06
CA PHE A 132 6.64 6.46 -10.54
C PHE A 132 6.42 6.51 -12.06
N ALA A 133 7.12 5.70 -12.85
CA ALA A 133 6.90 5.60 -14.30
C ALA A 133 5.47 5.15 -14.63
N ALA A 134 4.95 4.15 -13.90
CA ALA A 134 3.56 3.73 -14.06
C ALA A 134 2.57 4.85 -13.70
N LEU A 135 2.80 5.60 -12.62
CA LEU A 135 1.97 6.74 -12.23
C LEU A 135 1.93 7.81 -13.32
N GLN A 136 3.08 8.17 -13.88
CA GLN A 136 3.18 9.16 -14.97
C GLN A 136 2.40 8.70 -16.20
N TRP A 137 2.64 7.46 -16.65
CA TRP A 137 1.94 6.91 -17.79
C TRP A 137 0.42 6.84 -17.58
N ILE A 138 -0.04 6.40 -16.40
CA ILE A 138 -1.47 6.31 -16.07
C ILE A 138 -2.11 7.71 -16.10
N ALA A 139 -1.43 8.74 -15.61
CA ALA A 139 -1.92 10.10 -15.64
C ALA A 139 -2.10 10.62 -17.09
N GLU A 140 -1.12 10.36 -17.96
CA GLU A 140 -1.15 10.77 -19.38
C GLU A 140 -2.21 10.02 -20.18
N HIS A 141 -2.47 8.75 -19.84
CA HIS A 141 -3.36 7.86 -20.59
C HIS A 141 -4.66 7.54 -19.82
N ALA A 142 -5.02 8.33 -18.81
CA ALA A 142 -6.19 8.07 -17.97
C ALA A 142 -7.48 7.89 -18.78
N SER A 143 -7.69 8.68 -19.82
CA SER A 143 -8.86 8.60 -20.71
C SER A 143 -9.00 7.24 -21.42
N GLU A 144 -7.90 6.62 -21.82
CA GLU A 144 -7.90 5.29 -22.44
C GLU A 144 -8.30 4.19 -21.45
N LEU A 145 -8.12 4.45 -20.15
CA LEU A 145 -8.47 3.57 -19.05
C LEU A 145 -9.91 3.81 -18.53
N GLY A 146 -10.66 4.75 -19.15
CA GLY A 146 -11.97 5.19 -18.68
C GLY A 146 -11.88 6.14 -17.48
N GLY A 147 -10.70 6.71 -17.24
CA GLY A 147 -10.38 7.57 -16.12
C GLY A 147 -10.29 9.06 -16.47
N ASP A 148 -10.26 9.87 -15.40
CA ASP A 148 -10.11 11.32 -15.43
C ASP A 148 -8.79 11.70 -14.75
N SER A 149 -7.82 12.20 -15.50
CA SER A 149 -6.51 12.59 -14.98
C SER A 149 -6.53 13.76 -13.98
N ASN A 150 -7.61 14.55 -13.97
CA ASN A 150 -7.79 15.62 -12.99
C ASN A 150 -8.27 15.12 -11.61
N ARG A 151 -8.69 13.85 -11.53
CA ARG A 151 -9.15 13.18 -10.32
C ARG A 151 -8.33 11.92 -10.07
N LEU A 152 -7.01 12.09 -9.98
CA LEU A 152 -6.02 11.03 -9.80
C LEU A 152 -5.55 10.97 -8.35
N ALA A 153 -5.69 9.83 -7.71
CA ALA A 153 -5.15 9.53 -6.38
C ALA A 153 -4.11 8.41 -6.47
N ILE A 154 -3.22 8.36 -5.50
CA ILE A 154 -2.29 7.25 -5.31
C ILE A 154 -2.51 6.62 -3.94
N GLY A 155 -2.35 5.30 -3.84
CA GLY A 155 -2.44 4.62 -2.56
C GLY A 155 -1.69 3.31 -2.55
N GLY A 156 -1.53 2.77 -1.35
CA GLY A 156 -0.89 1.48 -1.13
C GLY A 156 -0.85 1.12 0.34
N ASP A 157 -0.53 -0.13 0.59
CA ASP A 157 -0.42 -0.67 1.94
C ASP A 157 1.02 -1.10 2.26
N SER A 158 1.49 -0.90 3.49
CA SER A 158 2.80 -1.37 3.94
C SER A 158 3.95 -0.83 3.04
N ALA A 159 4.69 -1.70 2.38
CA ALA A 159 5.68 -1.35 1.37
C ALA A 159 5.07 -0.56 0.20
N GLY A 160 3.84 -0.89 -0.21
CA GLY A 160 3.11 -0.12 -1.22
C GLY A 160 2.72 1.28 -0.72
N GLY A 161 2.41 1.42 0.57
CA GLY A 161 2.21 2.71 1.22
C GLY A 161 3.49 3.56 1.24
N ASN A 162 4.65 2.93 1.42
CA ASN A 162 5.96 3.58 1.24
C ASN A 162 6.11 4.12 -0.19
N LEU A 163 5.91 3.27 -1.19
CA LEU A 163 6.01 3.66 -2.60
C LEU A 163 5.02 4.76 -2.98
N ALA A 164 3.79 4.72 -2.44
CA ALA A 164 2.78 5.74 -2.69
C ALA A 164 3.20 7.11 -2.12
N ALA A 165 3.74 7.14 -0.90
CA ALA A 165 4.27 8.35 -0.28
C ALA A 165 5.45 8.92 -1.09
N VAL A 166 6.38 8.06 -1.51
CA VAL A 166 7.52 8.45 -2.33
C VAL A 166 7.08 8.98 -3.70
N CYS A 167 6.14 8.30 -4.36
CA CYS A 167 5.61 8.76 -5.65
C CYS A 167 4.89 10.12 -5.53
N ALA A 168 4.22 10.40 -4.41
CA ALA A 168 3.61 11.71 -4.17
C ALA A 168 4.67 12.83 -4.06
N ILE A 169 5.79 12.55 -3.39
CA ILE A 169 6.93 13.49 -3.32
C ILE A 169 7.53 13.71 -4.71
N LEU A 170 7.82 12.63 -5.44
CA LEU A 170 8.40 12.71 -6.79
C LEU A 170 7.47 13.43 -7.78
N ALA A 171 6.15 13.23 -7.69
CA ALA A 171 5.17 13.92 -8.53
C ALA A 171 5.16 15.42 -8.26
N ARG A 172 5.22 15.86 -7.00
CA ARG A 172 5.35 17.28 -6.65
C ARG A 172 6.66 17.85 -7.21
N ASP A 173 7.78 17.18 -7.00
CA ASP A 173 9.11 17.66 -7.38
C ASP A 173 9.29 17.74 -8.90
N ALA A 174 8.56 16.89 -9.66
CA ALA A 174 8.55 16.91 -11.12
C ALA A 174 7.46 17.82 -11.74
N ASP A 175 6.72 18.60 -10.90
CA ASP A 175 5.54 19.39 -11.32
C ASP A 175 4.45 18.54 -12.02
N GLY A 176 4.26 17.34 -11.56
CA GLY A 176 3.20 16.42 -12.03
C GLY A 176 3.62 14.95 -12.04
N PRO A 177 2.66 14.01 -12.08
CA PRO A 177 1.19 14.18 -12.19
C PRO A 177 0.56 14.82 -10.94
N LYS A 178 -0.50 15.62 -11.16
CA LYS A 178 -1.23 16.26 -10.06
C LYS A 178 -2.11 15.24 -9.34
N LEU A 179 -1.78 14.99 -8.08
CA LEU A 179 -2.53 14.06 -7.23
C LEU A 179 -3.54 14.82 -6.36
N VAL A 180 -4.76 14.29 -6.26
CA VAL A 180 -5.80 14.85 -5.40
C VAL A 180 -5.76 14.28 -3.99
N MET A 181 -5.11 13.12 -3.79
CA MET A 181 -5.02 12.43 -2.49
C MET A 181 -3.90 11.38 -2.52
N GLN A 182 -3.31 11.12 -1.33
CA GLN A 182 -2.52 9.94 -1.02
C GLN A 182 -3.23 9.09 0.05
N LEU A 183 -3.46 7.80 -0.24
CA LEU A 183 -4.09 6.83 0.66
C LEU A 183 -3.03 5.85 1.17
N LEU A 184 -2.61 6.01 2.42
CA LEU A 184 -1.48 5.29 3.00
C LEU A 184 -1.96 4.34 4.11
N ILE A 185 -1.94 3.05 3.84
CA ILE A 185 -2.40 2.04 4.78
C ILE A 185 -1.18 1.43 5.49
N TYR A 186 -1.06 1.63 6.80
CA TYR A 186 0.08 1.24 7.67
C TYR A 186 1.44 1.35 6.96
N PRO A 187 1.77 2.54 6.39
CA PRO A 187 2.92 2.67 5.53
C PRO A 187 4.23 2.50 6.31
N ARG A 188 5.20 1.83 5.70
CA ARG A 188 6.57 1.86 6.18
C ARG A 188 7.22 3.16 5.71
N THR A 189 7.64 4.04 6.62
CA THR A 189 8.16 5.38 6.25
C THR A 189 9.52 5.72 6.85
N ALA A 190 9.91 5.05 7.93
CA ALA A 190 11.16 5.30 8.65
C ALA A 190 12.39 4.64 7.99
N PRO A 191 13.60 5.18 8.22
CA PRO A 191 14.85 4.63 7.67
C PRO A 191 15.32 3.35 8.37
N ASP A 192 14.91 3.15 9.61
CA ASP A 192 15.31 2.04 10.48
C ASP A 192 14.10 1.42 11.20
N GLU A 193 14.37 0.36 11.95
CA GLU A 193 13.38 -0.46 12.65
C GLU A 193 13.56 -0.32 14.16
N ASP A 194 13.57 0.91 14.68
CA ASP A 194 13.94 1.20 16.09
C ASP A 194 12.90 2.05 16.85
N SER A 195 11.68 2.23 16.31
CA SER A 195 10.59 2.90 17.02
C SER A 195 10.04 2.02 18.16
N SER A 196 9.29 2.64 19.07
CA SER A 196 8.65 1.91 20.19
C SER A 196 7.78 0.78 19.69
N SER A 197 7.01 0.96 18.61
CA SER A 197 6.14 -0.09 18.07
C SER A 197 6.93 -1.25 17.46
N HIS A 198 8.12 -1.03 16.89
CA HIS A 198 8.99 -2.10 16.41
C HIS A 198 9.48 -3.01 17.53
N HIS A 199 9.65 -2.48 18.75
CA HIS A 199 10.04 -3.27 19.93
C HIS A 199 8.83 -3.89 20.61
N GLU A 200 7.76 -3.14 20.81
CA GLU A 200 6.55 -3.56 21.50
C GLU A 200 5.85 -4.73 20.79
N PHE A 201 5.79 -4.69 19.44
CA PHE A 201 5.11 -5.69 18.61
C PHE A 201 6.08 -6.56 17.80
N ALA A 202 7.31 -6.74 18.31
CA ALA A 202 8.37 -7.50 17.66
C ALA A 202 8.00 -8.95 17.33
N GLU A 203 7.14 -9.57 18.13
CA GLU A 203 6.71 -10.97 18.03
C GLU A 203 5.22 -11.13 18.30
N GLY A 204 4.62 -12.21 17.75
CA GLY A 204 3.24 -12.58 18.07
C GLY A 204 2.15 -11.76 17.35
N HIS A 205 2.49 -10.83 16.47
CA HIS A 205 1.56 -9.88 15.82
C HIS A 205 1.52 -10.00 14.28
N LEU A 206 1.71 -11.19 13.72
CA LEU A 206 1.80 -11.54 12.30
C LEU A 206 3.04 -10.99 11.60
N LEU A 207 3.19 -9.67 11.52
CA LEU A 207 4.42 -9.05 11.05
C LEU A 207 5.40 -8.99 12.21
N THR A 208 6.43 -9.83 12.16
CA THR A 208 7.47 -9.87 13.21
C THR A 208 8.67 -9.01 12.81
N ARG A 209 9.44 -8.59 13.81
CA ARG A 209 10.70 -7.85 13.60
C ARG A 209 11.67 -8.65 12.70
N ASN A 210 11.77 -9.96 12.89
CA ASN A 210 12.61 -10.82 12.05
C ASN A 210 12.15 -10.80 10.59
N THR A 211 10.85 -10.81 10.34
CA THR A 211 10.28 -10.69 9.00
C THR A 211 10.57 -9.33 8.39
N ILE A 212 10.46 -8.23 9.14
CA ILE A 212 10.80 -6.87 8.67
C ILE A 212 12.29 -6.81 8.27
N LEU A 213 13.20 -7.29 9.13
CA LEU A 213 14.62 -7.32 8.85
C LEU A 213 14.98 -8.18 7.64
N TRP A 214 14.25 -9.28 7.44
CA TRP A 214 14.41 -10.14 6.28
C TRP A 214 14.00 -9.40 4.99
N PHE A 215 12.86 -8.71 4.96
CA PHE A 215 12.44 -7.88 3.83
C PHE A 215 13.48 -6.81 3.51
N HIS A 216 13.96 -6.08 4.50
CA HIS A 216 14.94 -5.01 4.31
C HIS A 216 16.27 -5.52 3.79
N ARG A 217 16.74 -6.70 4.25
CA ARG A 217 17.96 -7.33 3.75
C ARG A 217 17.88 -7.65 2.26
N HIS A 218 16.71 -8.07 1.80
CA HIS A 218 16.49 -8.35 0.38
C HIS A 218 16.31 -7.09 -0.45
N TYR A 219 15.60 -6.08 0.09
CA TYR A 219 15.26 -4.86 -0.65
C TYR A 219 16.42 -3.88 -0.77
N ARG A 220 17.18 -3.65 0.29
CA ARG A 220 18.32 -2.71 0.26
C ARG A 220 19.45 -3.21 -0.62
N SER A 221 20.05 -2.27 -1.37
CA SER A 221 21.31 -2.48 -2.09
C SER A 221 22.52 -2.28 -1.17
N SER A 222 22.43 -1.28 -0.27
CA SER A 222 23.45 -0.94 0.72
C SER A 222 22.85 -0.23 1.94
N ASP A 223 23.64 0.00 2.97
CA ASP A 223 23.23 0.80 4.13
C ASP A 223 23.07 2.28 3.80
N ALA A 224 23.72 2.77 2.71
CA ALA A 224 23.55 4.14 2.23
C ALA A 224 22.11 4.43 1.76
N ASP A 225 21.33 3.42 1.41
CA ASP A 225 19.93 3.59 1.03
C ASP A 225 19.09 4.21 2.17
N ARG A 226 19.47 3.98 3.43
CA ARG A 226 18.74 4.49 4.60
C ARG A 226 18.67 6.03 4.67
N VAL A 227 19.59 6.74 4.03
CA VAL A 227 19.59 8.20 3.97
C VAL A 227 18.99 8.77 2.69
N ASP A 228 18.41 7.90 1.85
CA ASP A 228 17.65 8.28 0.66
C ASP A 228 16.16 8.37 1.00
N PHE A 229 15.53 9.53 0.77
CA PHE A 229 14.10 9.70 1.03
C PHE A 229 13.21 8.79 0.18
N ARG A 230 13.71 8.30 -0.97
CA ARG A 230 12.99 7.34 -1.81
C ARG A 230 12.90 5.95 -1.16
N TYR A 231 13.81 5.65 -0.22
CA TYR A 231 13.73 4.47 0.64
C TYR A 231 12.88 4.76 1.88
N ALA A 232 13.06 5.92 2.50
CA ALA A 232 12.42 6.32 3.75
C ALA A 232 11.81 7.73 3.64
N PRO A 233 10.57 7.88 3.19
CA PRO A 233 9.97 9.19 2.92
C PRO A 233 9.88 10.11 4.15
N LEU A 234 9.91 9.57 5.36
CA LEU A 234 9.93 10.34 6.61
C LEU A 234 11.13 11.29 6.70
N ILE A 235 12.28 10.95 6.10
CA ILE A 235 13.49 11.78 6.14
C ILE A 235 13.59 12.80 5.00
N CYS A 236 12.59 12.89 4.14
CA CYS A 236 12.57 13.90 3.08
C CYS A 236 12.69 15.30 3.70
N LYS A 237 13.54 16.13 3.13
CA LYS A 237 13.84 17.46 3.69
C LYS A 237 12.63 18.39 3.68
N ASP A 238 11.81 18.29 2.63
CA ASP A 238 10.62 19.11 2.43
C ASP A 238 9.44 18.19 2.06
N LEU A 239 8.41 18.20 2.91
CA LEU A 239 7.13 17.51 2.68
C LEU A 239 5.98 18.51 2.43
N SER A 240 6.26 19.79 2.20
CA SER A 240 5.22 20.77 1.90
C SER A 240 4.56 20.53 0.53
N HIS A 241 3.36 21.09 0.34
CA HIS A 241 2.62 21.04 -0.93
C HIS A 241 2.33 19.62 -1.47
N LEU A 242 2.30 18.62 -0.60
CA LEU A 242 1.86 17.27 -0.96
C LEU A 242 0.33 17.18 -0.97
N PRO A 243 -0.25 16.22 -1.71
CA PRO A 243 -1.69 16.00 -1.72
C PRO A 243 -2.20 15.63 -0.32
N PRO A 244 -3.46 15.97 0.02
CA PRO A 244 -4.10 15.51 1.25
C PRO A 244 -3.89 14.02 1.48
N ALA A 245 -3.65 13.62 2.73
CA ALA A 245 -3.37 12.23 3.09
C ALA A 245 -4.46 11.65 4.00
N LEU A 246 -4.91 10.42 3.71
CA LEU A 246 -5.50 9.53 4.70
C LEU A 246 -4.45 8.48 5.08
N ILE A 247 -4.10 8.43 6.37
CA ILE A 247 -3.18 7.44 6.93
C ILE A 247 -3.95 6.57 7.91
N ILE A 248 -3.96 5.27 7.67
CA ILE A 248 -4.60 4.27 8.54
C ILE A 248 -3.51 3.38 9.12
N VAL A 249 -3.48 3.22 10.43
CA VAL A 249 -2.53 2.34 11.13
C VAL A 249 -3.27 1.38 12.06
N GLY A 250 -2.64 0.24 12.38
CA GLY A 250 -3.10 -0.67 13.43
C GLY A 250 -2.38 -0.40 14.74
N GLU A 251 -3.10 -0.47 15.85
CA GLU A 251 -2.53 -0.19 17.16
C GLU A 251 -1.43 -1.17 17.56
N CYS A 252 -1.60 -2.46 17.22
CA CYS A 252 -0.68 -3.54 17.52
C CYS A 252 0.20 -3.92 16.31
N ASP A 253 0.68 -2.92 15.58
CA ASP A 253 1.49 -3.08 14.37
C ASP A 253 2.90 -2.53 14.60
N PRO A 254 3.97 -3.30 14.29
CA PRO A 254 5.34 -2.76 14.35
C PRO A 254 5.53 -1.46 13.55
N LEU A 255 4.79 -1.26 12.46
CA LEU A 255 4.85 -0.04 11.62
C LEU A 255 3.91 1.08 12.08
N ARG A 256 3.22 0.93 13.24
CA ARG A 256 2.33 1.96 13.78
C ARG A 256 3.01 3.33 13.87
N ASP A 257 4.15 3.37 14.51
CA ASP A 257 4.87 4.62 14.78
C ASP A 257 5.46 5.24 13.51
N ASP A 258 5.79 4.43 12.49
CA ASP A 258 6.16 4.91 11.16
C ASP A 258 5.05 5.75 10.53
N GLY A 259 3.82 5.22 10.52
CA GLY A 259 2.66 5.92 9.97
C GLY A 259 2.30 7.17 10.76
N ILE A 260 2.36 7.11 12.10
CA ILE A 260 2.08 8.25 12.99
C ILE A 260 3.13 9.37 12.76
N ALA A 261 4.42 9.04 12.78
CA ALA A 261 5.48 10.01 12.58
C ALA A 261 5.39 10.70 11.20
N TYR A 262 5.03 9.94 10.16
CA TYR A 262 4.84 10.51 8.82
C TYR A 262 3.62 11.44 8.77
N ALA A 263 2.51 11.09 9.43
CA ALA A 263 1.33 11.94 9.55
C ALA A 263 1.66 13.27 10.25
N GLU A 264 2.36 13.21 11.39
CA GLU A 264 2.79 14.39 12.14
C GLU A 264 3.74 15.28 11.31
N ARG A 265 4.64 14.65 10.56
CA ARG A 265 5.56 15.38 9.70
C ARG A 265 4.84 16.08 8.55
N LEU A 266 3.89 15.42 7.89
CA LEU A 266 3.05 16.02 6.85
C LEU A 266 2.23 17.21 7.39
N GLN A 267 1.63 17.07 8.57
CA GLN A 267 0.87 18.16 9.23
C GLN A 267 1.77 19.36 9.56
N ARG A 268 2.96 19.10 10.11
CA ARG A 268 3.94 20.14 10.43
C ARG A 268 4.36 20.92 9.20
N ASP A 269 4.49 20.24 8.06
CA ASP A 269 4.88 20.82 6.78
C ASP A 269 3.67 21.43 6.01
N GLY A 270 2.49 21.55 6.69
CA GLY A 270 1.33 22.30 6.20
C GLY A 270 0.33 21.52 5.36
N ASN A 271 0.43 20.19 5.29
CA ASN A 271 -0.51 19.38 4.50
C ASN A 271 -1.75 18.97 5.32
N ALA A 272 -2.87 18.76 4.62
CA ALA A 272 -4.08 18.21 5.23
C ALA A 272 -3.91 16.69 5.45
N VAL A 273 -4.07 16.22 6.69
CA VAL A 273 -3.90 14.80 7.06
C VAL A 273 -5.04 14.34 7.93
N GLU A 274 -5.63 13.22 7.56
CA GLU A 274 -6.53 12.41 8.38
C GLU A 274 -5.76 11.16 8.83
N LEU A 275 -5.51 11.01 10.13
CA LEU A 275 -4.86 9.84 10.73
C LEU A 275 -5.87 9.05 11.53
N THR A 276 -5.95 7.74 11.28
CA THR A 276 -6.80 6.82 12.07
C THR A 276 -5.96 5.65 12.57
N ASN A 277 -5.91 5.50 13.90
CA ASN A 277 -5.34 4.33 14.55
C ASN A 277 -6.47 3.37 14.95
N TYR A 278 -6.46 2.16 14.40
CA TYR A 278 -7.47 1.13 14.68
C TYR A 278 -7.08 0.30 15.91
N PRO A 279 -7.86 0.40 17.02
CA PRO A 279 -7.54 -0.29 18.28
C PRO A 279 -7.48 -1.80 18.12
N GLY A 280 -6.46 -2.44 18.74
CA GLY A 280 -6.29 -3.88 18.77
C GLY A 280 -5.97 -4.54 17.43
N MET A 281 -5.70 -3.77 16.37
CA MET A 281 -5.42 -4.27 15.03
C MET A 281 -3.93 -4.51 14.80
N VAL A 282 -3.64 -5.61 14.08
CA VAL A 282 -2.30 -6.01 13.66
C VAL A 282 -2.06 -5.71 12.19
N HIS A 283 -0.82 -5.74 11.75
CA HIS A 283 -0.47 -5.79 10.34
C HIS A 283 -0.82 -7.17 9.75
N PRO A 284 -1.50 -7.32 8.60
CA PRO A 284 -2.10 -6.35 7.66
C PRO A 284 -3.65 -6.33 7.73
N PHE A 285 -4.24 -5.91 8.82
CA PHE A 285 -5.69 -6.03 9.09
C PHE A 285 -6.60 -5.47 7.98
N PHE A 286 -6.14 -4.52 7.16
CA PHE A 286 -6.91 -3.91 6.07
C PHE A 286 -7.36 -4.95 5.02
N SER A 287 -6.55 -5.97 4.78
CA SER A 287 -6.84 -7.10 3.89
C SER A 287 -7.50 -8.30 4.61
N MET A 288 -7.89 -8.14 5.87
CA MET A 288 -8.50 -9.21 6.68
C MET A 288 -10.00 -9.04 6.85
N GLY A 289 -10.67 -8.29 5.98
CA GLY A 289 -12.10 -7.96 6.09
C GLY A 289 -13.06 -9.16 6.09
N GLY A 290 -12.63 -10.34 5.66
CA GLY A 290 -13.41 -11.58 5.75
C GLY A 290 -13.42 -12.19 7.16
N ALA A 291 -12.40 -11.87 7.98
CA ALA A 291 -12.23 -12.42 9.32
C ALA A 291 -12.34 -11.36 10.43
N VAL A 292 -12.07 -10.09 10.12
CA VAL A 292 -11.98 -8.99 11.10
C VAL A 292 -12.82 -7.81 10.66
N ASP A 293 -13.80 -7.43 11.48
CA ASP A 293 -14.75 -6.33 11.17
C ASP A 293 -14.04 -4.98 10.98
N ALA A 294 -12.98 -4.73 11.72
CA ALA A 294 -12.18 -3.52 11.57
C ALA A 294 -11.56 -3.40 10.17
N GLY A 295 -11.20 -4.51 9.53
CA GLY A 295 -10.73 -4.51 8.14
C GLY A 295 -11.80 -4.01 7.17
N ARG A 296 -13.07 -4.41 7.38
CA ARG A 296 -14.20 -3.88 6.60
C ARG A 296 -14.43 -2.40 6.85
N ARG A 297 -14.38 -1.96 8.11
CA ARG A 297 -14.55 -0.54 8.49
C ARG A 297 -13.45 0.33 7.90
N ALA A 298 -12.20 -0.12 7.95
CA ALA A 298 -11.06 0.60 7.37
C ALA A 298 -11.18 0.73 5.84
N MET A 299 -11.60 -0.33 5.15
CA MET A 299 -11.87 -0.29 3.71
C MET A 299 -13.00 0.70 3.38
N THR A 300 -14.10 0.69 4.15
CA THR A 300 -15.21 1.62 3.96
C THR A 300 -14.76 3.07 4.21
N GLN A 301 -13.94 3.33 5.24
CA GLN A 301 -13.36 4.65 5.49
C GLN A 301 -12.52 5.11 4.31
N ALA A 302 -11.58 4.28 3.84
CA ALA A 302 -10.72 4.60 2.70
C ALA A 302 -11.54 4.94 1.44
N ALA A 303 -12.51 4.08 1.10
CA ALA A 303 -13.37 4.28 -0.05
C ALA A 303 -14.27 5.53 0.06
N SER A 304 -14.83 5.79 1.25
CA SER A 304 -15.66 6.97 1.48
C SER A 304 -14.84 8.26 1.38
N THR A 305 -13.61 8.25 1.89
CA THR A 305 -12.70 9.39 1.78
C THR A 305 -12.29 9.64 0.32
N LEU A 306 -11.99 8.58 -0.45
CA LEU A 306 -11.75 8.69 -1.89
C LEU A 306 -12.96 9.35 -2.60
N LYS A 307 -14.19 8.84 -2.37
CA LYS A 307 -15.40 9.43 -2.95
C LYS A 307 -15.55 10.92 -2.62
N ARG A 308 -15.36 11.27 -1.35
CA ARG A 308 -15.46 12.66 -0.88
C ARG A 308 -14.47 13.56 -1.62
N VAL A 309 -13.21 13.15 -1.71
CA VAL A 309 -12.16 13.92 -2.38
C VAL A 309 -12.43 14.03 -3.89
N PHE A 310 -12.83 12.94 -4.55
CA PHE A 310 -13.15 12.92 -5.97
C PHE A 310 -14.40 13.74 -6.34
N SER A 311 -15.33 13.93 -5.40
CA SER A 311 -16.55 14.71 -5.63
C SER A 311 -16.38 16.21 -5.38
N ALA A 312 -15.31 16.62 -4.72
CA ALA A 312 -15.02 18.03 -4.40
C ALA A 312 -14.35 18.79 -5.56
N ARG A 313 -14.20 18.15 -6.72
CA ARG A 313 -13.52 18.70 -7.92
C ARG A 313 -14.33 18.57 -9.20
#